data_a3c94ec93beffe15759c7cc9a6f0e01f
#
_entry.id   a3c94ec93beffe15759c7cc9a6f0e01f
#
_cell.length_a   1.000
_cell.length_b   1.000
_cell.length_c   1.000
_cell.angle_alpha   90.00
_cell.angle_beta   90.00
_cell.angle_gamma   90.00
#
_symmetry.space_group_name_H-M   'P 1'
#
loop_
_entity.id
_entity.type
_entity.pdbx_description
1 polymer ?
#
loop_
_entity_poly.entity_id
_entity_poly.type
_entity_poly.pdbx_seq_one_letter_code
_entity_poly.pdbx_strand_id
1 'polypeptide(L)'
;DFDSIVERKHTHSTKWLKFSDPNIIPMWIADMDFACPKEITDPMRERVDQGIFGYTDTPDELTQILKDRIKLRSGWDIEEEWVVWVPGAVVALNLACKTALAPGEIVVTPSPIYAPFDDASENMARGMVKNFLIDNNGRMELDFDATEELLSKDTKMLFFCNPHNPGGTVFN
;
A
#
# COMPACT_ATOMS: atom_id res chain seq x y z
N ASP A 1 -24.72 2.68 -5.35
CA ASP A 1 -25.15 3.55 -6.42
C ASP A 1 -23.94 4.29 -7.01
N PHE A 2 -23.63 4.03 -8.27
CA PHE A 2 -22.46 4.60 -8.95
C PHE A 2 -22.80 5.85 -9.79
N ASP A 3 -24.08 6.19 -9.88
CA ASP A 3 -24.57 7.35 -10.65
C ASP A 3 -24.76 8.59 -9.78
N SER A 4 -24.80 8.41 -8.45
CA SER A 4 -24.93 9.51 -7.51
C SER A 4 -23.63 10.31 -7.39
N ILE A 5 -23.71 11.60 -7.67
CA ILE A 5 -22.58 12.51 -7.51
C ILE A 5 -22.50 12.96 -6.05
N VAL A 6 -21.35 12.69 -5.42
CA VAL A 6 -21.04 13.17 -4.07
C VAL A 6 -20.11 14.38 -4.19
N GLU A 7 -20.59 15.56 -3.80
CA GLU A 7 -19.78 16.78 -3.82
C GLU A 7 -18.71 16.73 -2.71
N ARG A 8 -17.43 16.82 -3.10
CA ARG A 8 -16.29 16.67 -2.20
C ARG A 8 -15.37 17.90 -2.11
N LYS A 9 -15.60 18.94 -2.90
CA LYS A 9 -14.75 20.15 -2.91
C LYS A 9 -14.68 20.84 -1.56
N HIS A 10 -15.74 20.75 -0.75
CA HIS A 10 -15.83 21.39 0.57
C HIS A 10 -15.52 20.46 1.75
N THR A 11 -15.00 19.26 1.48
CA THR A 11 -14.73 18.25 2.52
C THR A 11 -13.27 18.15 2.94
N HIS A 12 -12.43 19.12 2.58
CA HIS A 12 -10.98 19.07 2.75
C HIS A 12 -10.32 17.86 2.08
N SER A 13 -10.96 17.30 1.02
CA SER A 13 -10.41 16.19 0.25
C SER A 13 -9.11 16.59 -0.45
N THR A 14 -8.01 15.94 -0.11
CA THR A 14 -6.70 16.15 -0.75
C THR A 14 -6.77 15.99 -2.26
N LYS A 15 -7.57 15.03 -2.75
CA LYS A 15 -7.78 14.81 -4.18
C LYS A 15 -8.33 16.06 -4.86
N TRP A 16 -9.38 16.65 -4.28
CA TRP A 16 -10.11 17.76 -4.89
C TRP A 16 -9.50 19.13 -4.62
N LEU A 17 -8.67 19.28 -3.60
CA LEU A 17 -8.04 20.56 -3.25
C LEU A 17 -6.69 20.80 -3.94
N LYS A 18 -6.12 19.79 -4.61
CA LYS A 18 -4.81 19.92 -5.24
C LYS A 18 -4.77 20.98 -6.35
N PHE A 19 -5.86 21.10 -7.09
CA PHE A 19 -5.96 22.02 -8.23
C PHE A 19 -7.04 23.07 -7.96
N SER A 20 -6.71 24.34 -8.20
CA SER A 20 -7.63 25.45 -8.02
C SER A 20 -8.59 25.65 -9.20
N ASP A 21 -8.24 25.18 -10.38
CA ASP A 21 -9.10 25.26 -11.57
C ASP A 21 -10.26 24.25 -11.44
N PRO A 22 -11.52 24.72 -11.42
CA PRO A 22 -12.68 23.85 -11.25
C PRO A 22 -12.96 22.92 -12.44
N ASN A 23 -12.33 23.17 -13.59
CA ASN A 23 -12.49 22.34 -14.77
C ASN A 23 -11.55 21.15 -14.82
N ILE A 24 -10.56 21.08 -13.91
CA ILE A 24 -9.66 19.93 -13.81
C ILE A 24 -10.37 18.79 -13.10
N ILE A 25 -10.46 17.64 -13.76
CA ILE A 25 -10.92 16.39 -13.18
C ILE A 25 -9.72 15.72 -12.47
N PRO A 26 -9.69 15.62 -11.13
CA PRO A 26 -8.57 15.05 -10.43
C PRO A 26 -8.57 13.52 -10.56
N MET A 27 -7.51 12.97 -11.16
CA MET A 27 -7.29 11.53 -11.33
C MET A 27 -5.90 11.07 -10.83
N TRP A 28 -5.26 11.88 -10.01
CA TRP A 28 -3.86 11.69 -9.61
C TRP A 28 -3.68 10.77 -8.39
N ILE A 29 -4.75 10.46 -7.68
CA ILE A 29 -4.73 9.62 -6.47
C ILE A 29 -5.89 8.62 -6.53
N ALA A 30 -5.66 7.40 -6.06
CA ALA A 30 -6.63 6.32 -6.04
C ALA A 30 -7.62 6.48 -4.85
N ASP A 31 -8.30 7.60 -4.82
CA ASP A 31 -9.36 7.95 -3.88
C ASP A 31 -10.67 8.03 -4.67
N MET A 32 -11.54 7.05 -4.50
CA MET A 32 -12.80 6.94 -5.24
C MET A 32 -13.83 7.97 -4.77
N ASP A 33 -14.65 8.45 -5.72
CA ASP A 33 -15.71 9.42 -5.44
C ASP A 33 -17.08 8.75 -5.24
N PHE A 34 -17.11 7.46 -5.02
CA PHE A 34 -18.32 6.71 -4.71
C PHE A 34 -18.54 6.62 -3.20
N ALA A 35 -19.80 6.76 -2.78
CA ALA A 35 -20.16 6.54 -1.38
C ALA A 35 -19.88 5.09 -0.96
N CYS A 36 -19.39 4.93 0.28
CA CYS A 36 -19.21 3.60 0.85
C CYS A 36 -20.55 2.87 1.00
N PRO A 37 -20.58 1.55 0.85
CA PRO A 37 -21.78 0.76 1.09
C PRO A 37 -22.23 0.84 2.55
N LYS A 38 -23.54 0.57 2.77
CA LYS A 38 -24.13 0.68 4.11
C LYS A 38 -23.53 -0.31 5.09
N GLU A 39 -23.13 -1.47 4.63
CA GLU A 39 -22.45 -2.51 5.41
C GLU A 39 -21.18 -2.02 6.08
N ILE A 40 -20.56 -0.95 5.56
CA ILE A 40 -19.41 -0.29 6.19
C ILE A 40 -19.86 0.89 7.05
N THR A 41 -20.78 1.73 6.53
CA THR A 41 -21.10 2.99 7.20
C THR A 41 -22.02 2.83 8.39
N ASP A 42 -22.90 1.82 8.39
CA ASP A 42 -23.87 1.63 9.48
C ASP A 42 -23.20 1.15 10.78
N PRO A 43 -22.28 0.15 10.78
CA PRO A 43 -21.51 -0.18 11.99
C PRO A 43 -20.66 0.98 12.52
N MET A 44 -20.14 1.84 11.61
CA MET A 44 -19.41 3.05 12.03
C MET A 44 -20.33 4.03 12.75
N ARG A 45 -21.58 4.24 12.28
CA ARG A 45 -22.58 5.08 12.95
C ARG A 45 -22.94 4.54 14.33
N GLU A 46 -23.21 3.22 14.41
CA GLU A 46 -23.49 2.56 15.69
C GLU A 46 -22.35 2.78 16.69
N ARG A 47 -21.08 2.70 16.24
CA ARG A 47 -19.94 2.95 17.10
C ARG A 47 -19.83 4.40 17.55
N VAL A 48 -20.15 5.36 16.66
CA VAL A 48 -20.20 6.78 16.98
C VAL A 48 -21.33 7.07 17.98
N ASP A 49 -22.51 6.49 17.79
CA ASP A 49 -23.67 6.67 18.66
C ASP A 49 -23.43 6.10 20.06
N GLN A 50 -22.62 5.04 20.19
CA GLN A 50 -22.19 4.52 21.50
C GLN A 50 -21.32 5.53 22.27
N GLY A 51 -20.56 6.39 21.60
CA GLY A 51 -19.85 7.53 22.17
C GLY A 51 -18.61 7.22 23.00
N ILE A 52 -18.17 5.96 23.08
CA ILE A 52 -16.98 5.55 23.84
C ILE A 52 -15.91 5.01 22.91
N PHE A 53 -14.79 5.72 22.79
CA PHE A 53 -13.68 5.43 21.89
C PHE A 53 -12.43 5.04 22.71
N GLY A 54 -12.54 3.90 23.42
CA GLY A 54 -11.43 3.36 24.21
C GLY A 54 -10.51 2.47 23.37
N TYR A 55 -9.62 1.78 24.06
CA TYR A 55 -8.78 0.74 23.47
C TYR A 55 -9.66 -0.41 22.99
N THR A 56 -9.32 -0.95 21.82
CA THR A 56 -10.07 -2.06 21.19
C THR A 56 -9.07 -3.10 20.69
N ASP A 57 -9.28 -4.34 21.03
CA ASP A 57 -8.51 -5.45 20.49
C ASP A 57 -9.07 -5.88 19.11
N THR A 58 -8.22 -6.53 18.34
CA THR A 58 -8.63 -7.14 17.07
C THR A 58 -9.52 -8.34 17.34
N PRO A 59 -10.75 -8.42 16.81
CA PRO A 59 -11.58 -9.61 16.96
C PRO A 59 -10.96 -10.82 16.25
N ASP A 60 -11.00 -11.99 16.90
CA ASP A 60 -10.53 -13.27 16.33
C ASP A 60 -11.21 -13.57 14.98
N GLU A 61 -12.51 -13.24 14.86
CA GLU A 61 -13.28 -13.36 13.63
C GLU A 61 -12.65 -12.60 12.46
N LEU A 62 -12.10 -11.39 12.69
CA LEU A 62 -11.46 -10.60 11.64
C LEU A 62 -10.21 -11.30 11.10
N THR A 63 -9.40 -11.86 12.00
CA THR A 63 -8.21 -12.63 11.62
C THR A 63 -8.59 -13.89 10.84
N GLN A 64 -9.63 -14.59 11.26
CA GLN A 64 -10.11 -15.76 10.54
C GLN A 64 -10.64 -15.43 9.13
N ILE A 65 -11.42 -14.36 9.00
CA ILE A 65 -11.90 -13.87 7.68
C ILE A 65 -10.72 -13.53 6.77
N LEU A 66 -9.67 -12.91 7.30
CA LEU A 66 -8.47 -12.61 6.52
C LEU A 66 -7.78 -13.89 6.03
N LYS A 67 -7.59 -14.88 6.91
CA LYS A 67 -6.99 -16.17 6.59
C LYS A 67 -7.78 -16.89 5.49
N ASP A 68 -9.08 -17.00 5.65
CA ASP A 68 -9.99 -17.64 4.68
C ASP A 68 -9.94 -16.93 3.32
N ARG A 69 -9.90 -15.60 3.32
CA ARG A 69 -9.80 -14.82 2.10
C ARG A 69 -8.48 -15.03 1.36
N ILE A 70 -7.37 -15.06 2.07
CA ILE A 70 -6.04 -15.31 1.49
C ILE A 70 -5.99 -16.72 0.91
N LYS A 71 -6.45 -17.71 1.66
CA LYS A 71 -6.54 -19.10 1.20
C LYS A 71 -7.40 -19.25 -0.04
N LEU A 72 -8.58 -18.62 -0.05
CA LEU A 72 -9.50 -18.68 -1.19
C LEU A 72 -8.91 -18.03 -2.46
N ARG A 73 -8.19 -16.92 -2.32
CA ARG A 73 -7.70 -16.13 -3.47
C ARG A 73 -6.37 -16.61 -4.03
N SER A 74 -5.48 -17.11 -3.18
CA SER A 74 -4.10 -17.42 -3.53
C SER A 74 -3.69 -18.86 -3.19
N GLY A 75 -4.55 -19.64 -2.55
CA GLY A 75 -4.21 -20.97 -2.07
C GLY A 75 -3.20 -20.99 -0.91
N TRP A 76 -2.92 -19.82 -0.32
CA TRP A 76 -1.93 -19.68 0.73
C TRP A 76 -2.55 -19.84 2.11
N ASP A 77 -2.13 -20.87 2.84
CA ASP A 77 -2.46 -21.03 4.26
C ASP A 77 -1.47 -20.24 5.11
N ILE A 78 -1.98 -19.27 5.87
CA ILE A 78 -1.20 -18.47 6.80
C ILE A 78 -1.56 -18.80 8.24
N GLU A 79 -0.59 -18.68 9.15
CA GLU A 79 -0.83 -18.81 10.58
C GLU A 79 -1.24 -17.46 11.17
N GLU A 80 -2.00 -17.49 12.27
CA GLU A 80 -2.48 -16.26 12.92
C GLU A 80 -1.33 -15.39 13.42
N GLU A 81 -0.29 -16.00 13.94
CA GLU A 81 0.90 -15.33 14.46
C GLU A 81 1.71 -14.58 13.40
N TRP A 82 1.43 -14.84 12.12
CA TRP A 82 2.06 -14.12 11.00
C TRP A 82 1.36 -12.82 10.67
N VAL A 83 0.18 -12.58 11.25
CA VAL A 83 -0.62 -11.39 10.98
C VAL A 83 -0.23 -10.26 11.92
N VAL A 84 0.26 -9.17 11.38
CA VAL A 84 0.56 -7.95 12.11
C VAL A 84 -0.33 -6.82 11.61
N TRP A 85 -1.21 -6.33 12.47
CA TRP A 85 -2.11 -5.23 12.13
C TRP A 85 -1.39 -3.89 12.23
N VAL A 86 -1.41 -3.11 11.15
CA VAL A 86 -0.79 -1.80 11.06
C VAL A 86 -1.74 -0.78 10.40
N PRO A 87 -1.64 0.52 10.74
CA PRO A 87 -2.54 1.54 10.22
C PRO A 87 -2.20 1.97 8.79
N GLY A 88 -1.99 1.02 7.89
CA GLY A 88 -1.78 1.25 6.46
C GLY A 88 -0.42 0.80 5.93
N ALA A 89 -0.36 0.59 4.60
CA ALA A 89 0.81 0.04 3.92
C ALA A 89 2.06 0.93 4.03
N VAL A 90 1.91 2.27 4.00
CA VAL A 90 3.06 3.19 4.13
C VAL A 90 3.72 3.05 5.50
N VAL A 91 2.92 2.90 6.57
CA VAL A 91 3.45 2.63 7.91
C VAL A 91 4.16 1.27 7.93
N ALA A 92 3.58 0.24 7.30
CA ALA A 92 4.19 -1.08 7.21
C ALA A 92 5.56 -1.05 6.53
N LEU A 93 5.72 -0.31 5.42
CA LEU A 93 7.00 -0.15 4.72
C LEU A 93 8.07 0.46 5.63
N ASN A 94 7.74 1.54 6.34
CA ASN A 94 8.65 2.19 7.28
C ASN A 94 9.02 1.25 8.45
N LEU A 95 8.05 0.54 9.01
CA LEU A 95 8.30 -0.45 10.07
C LEU A 95 9.18 -1.60 9.58
N ALA A 96 8.95 -2.11 8.36
CA ALA A 96 9.78 -3.15 7.78
C ALA A 96 11.26 -2.69 7.67
N CYS A 97 11.51 -1.49 7.14
CA CYS A 97 12.86 -0.92 7.11
C CYS A 97 13.47 -0.78 8.50
N LYS A 98 12.69 -0.32 9.47
CA LYS A 98 13.18 -0.10 10.83
C LYS A 98 13.52 -1.38 11.57
N THR A 99 12.72 -2.43 11.39
CA THR A 99 12.82 -3.67 12.19
C THR A 99 13.72 -4.71 11.56
N ALA A 100 13.75 -4.79 10.23
CA ALA A 100 14.48 -5.83 9.52
C ALA A 100 15.85 -5.39 9.00
N LEU A 101 16.18 -4.09 9.06
CA LEU A 101 17.44 -3.56 8.55
C LEU A 101 18.25 -2.88 9.65
N ALA A 102 19.54 -3.19 9.73
CA ALA A 102 20.52 -2.43 10.50
C ALA A 102 20.93 -1.14 9.75
N PRO A 103 21.51 -0.13 10.45
CA PRO A 103 22.11 1.01 9.79
C PRO A 103 23.18 0.61 8.77
N GLY A 104 23.07 1.15 7.55
CA GLY A 104 23.99 0.84 6.45
C GLY A 104 23.56 -0.34 5.57
N GLU A 105 22.57 -1.14 5.99
CA GLU A 105 21.97 -2.16 5.12
C GLU A 105 21.05 -1.58 4.08
N ILE A 106 20.85 -2.30 2.98
CA ILE A 106 20.30 -1.81 1.73
C ILE A 106 18.99 -2.52 1.38
N VAL A 107 18.03 -1.71 0.93
CA VAL A 107 16.82 -2.17 0.22
C VAL A 107 17.06 -2.08 -1.27
N VAL A 108 16.74 -3.13 -2.01
CA VAL A 108 16.59 -3.07 -3.47
C VAL A 108 15.11 -2.88 -3.82
N THR A 109 14.82 -2.00 -4.76
CA THR A 109 13.45 -1.73 -5.21
C THR A 109 13.39 -1.57 -6.73
N PRO A 110 12.36 -2.09 -7.41
CA PRO A 110 12.08 -1.74 -8.80
C PRO A 110 11.87 -0.24 -8.95
N SER A 111 12.26 0.34 -10.08
CA SER A 111 12.08 1.77 -10.35
C SER A 111 11.62 1.98 -11.81
N PRO A 112 10.65 2.90 -12.10
CA PRO A 112 9.95 3.74 -11.12
C PRO A 112 9.01 2.94 -10.22
N ILE A 113 8.80 3.40 -8.98
CA ILE A 113 7.88 2.78 -8.02
C ILE A 113 7.07 3.86 -7.30
N TYR A 114 6.01 3.47 -6.62
CA TYR A 114 5.22 4.37 -5.77
C TYR A 114 6.11 5.01 -4.70
N ALA A 115 6.14 6.35 -4.66
CA ALA A 115 7.10 7.12 -3.86
C ALA A 115 7.28 6.68 -2.40
N PRO A 116 6.25 6.28 -1.64
CA PRO A 116 6.42 5.80 -0.27
C PRO A 116 7.32 4.58 -0.09
N PHE A 117 7.61 3.81 -1.14
CA PHE A 117 8.63 2.76 -1.08
C PHE A 117 10.04 3.36 -1.00
N ASP A 118 10.29 4.41 -1.78
CA ASP A 118 11.54 5.17 -1.72
C ASP A 118 11.68 5.87 -0.36
N ASP A 119 10.63 6.59 0.05
CA ASP A 119 10.59 7.36 1.29
C ASP A 119 10.84 6.49 2.54
N ALA A 120 10.38 5.25 2.55
CA ALA A 120 10.48 4.37 3.72
C ALA A 120 11.92 4.07 4.12
N SER A 121 12.82 3.85 3.16
CA SER A 121 14.25 3.64 3.46
C SER A 121 14.93 4.92 3.92
N GLU A 122 14.63 6.04 3.28
CA GLU A 122 15.17 7.35 3.65
C GLU A 122 14.74 7.76 5.05
N ASN A 123 13.45 7.64 5.37
CA ASN A 123 12.90 7.94 6.69
C ASN A 123 13.57 7.14 7.82
N MET A 124 14.01 5.93 7.52
CA MET A 124 14.65 5.05 8.49
C MET A 124 16.17 5.09 8.41
N ALA A 125 16.76 6.01 7.63
CA ALA A 125 18.19 6.13 7.40
C ALA A 125 18.84 4.80 6.95
N ARG A 126 18.21 4.14 5.96
CA ARG A 126 18.70 2.93 5.33
C ARG A 126 19.12 3.22 3.89
N GLY A 127 20.04 2.41 3.37
CA GLY A 127 20.44 2.49 1.98
C GLY A 127 19.34 1.99 1.05
N MET A 128 19.30 2.55 -0.16
CA MET A 128 18.44 2.05 -1.23
C MET A 128 19.19 1.96 -2.54
N VAL A 129 18.97 0.89 -3.27
CA VAL A 129 19.45 0.71 -4.64
C VAL A 129 18.24 0.43 -5.54
N LYS A 130 18.19 1.15 -6.66
CA LYS A 130 17.09 1.05 -7.63
C LYS A 130 17.46 0.11 -8.75
N ASN A 131 16.59 -0.87 -9.01
CA ASN A 131 16.61 -1.69 -10.21
C ASN A 131 15.61 -1.11 -11.20
N PHE A 132 16.11 -0.50 -12.28
CA PHE A 132 15.24 0.12 -13.27
C PHE A 132 14.51 -0.94 -14.08
N LEU A 133 13.18 -0.80 -14.17
CA LEU A 133 12.36 -1.65 -15.01
C LEU A 133 12.70 -1.41 -16.48
N ILE A 134 12.64 -2.48 -17.26
CA ILE A 134 12.81 -2.43 -18.72
C ILE A 134 11.43 -2.36 -19.39
N ASP A 135 11.34 -1.54 -20.44
CA ASP A 135 10.15 -1.49 -21.29
C ASP A 135 10.24 -2.57 -22.37
N ASN A 136 9.40 -3.59 -22.25
CA ASN A 136 9.23 -4.62 -23.26
C ASN A 136 7.90 -4.41 -23.98
N ASN A 137 7.93 -3.63 -25.08
CA ASN A 137 6.77 -3.33 -25.91
C ASN A 137 5.56 -2.74 -25.13
N GLY A 138 5.82 -1.80 -24.23
CA GLY A 138 4.81 -1.14 -23.41
C GLY A 138 4.46 -1.90 -22.13
N ARG A 139 5.13 -3.03 -21.85
CA ARG A 139 5.06 -3.75 -20.58
C ARG A 139 6.32 -3.49 -19.77
N MET A 140 6.17 -2.94 -18.59
CA MET A 140 7.27 -2.77 -17.65
C MET A 140 7.63 -4.13 -17.03
N GLU A 141 8.87 -4.56 -17.20
CA GLU A 141 9.37 -5.84 -16.70
C GLU A 141 10.54 -5.66 -15.76
N LEU A 142 10.73 -6.62 -14.87
CA LEU A 142 11.88 -6.63 -13.97
C LEU A 142 13.10 -7.17 -14.73
N ASP A 143 14.20 -6.45 -14.67
CA ASP A 143 15.50 -6.93 -15.10
C ASP A 143 16.08 -7.84 -14.00
N PHE A 144 15.95 -9.15 -14.15
CA PHE A 144 16.42 -10.11 -13.16
C PHE A 144 17.94 -10.19 -13.11
N ASP A 145 18.62 -10.05 -14.26
CA ASP A 145 20.09 -10.09 -14.32
C ASP A 145 20.65 -8.87 -13.61
N ALA A 146 20.11 -7.68 -13.90
CA ALA A 146 20.47 -6.47 -13.16
C ALA A 146 20.10 -6.54 -11.67
N THR A 147 18.98 -7.21 -11.33
CA THR A 147 18.63 -7.45 -9.92
C THR A 147 19.71 -8.23 -9.22
N GLU A 148 20.16 -9.33 -9.82
CA GLU A 148 21.20 -10.20 -9.25
C GLU A 148 22.52 -9.46 -9.06
N GLU A 149 22.92 -8.62 -10.01
CA GLU A 149 24.11 -7.78 -9.91
C GLU A 149 24.04 -6.75 -8.77
N LEU A 150 22.84 -6.26 -8.46
CA LEU A 150 22.61 -5.31 -7.36
C LEU A 150 22.58 -5.97 -5.97
N LEU A 151 22.45 -7.29 -5.90
CA LEU A 151 22.51 -8.03 -4.64
C LEU A 151 23.93 -8.05 -4.12
N SER A 152 24.14 -7.48 -2.96
CA SER A 152 25.40 -7.45 -2.24
C SER A 152 25.26 -8.06 -0.86
N LYS A 153 26.39 -8.18 -0.15
CA LYS A 153 26.35 -8.61 1.27
C LYS A 153 25.53 -7.68 2.16
N ASP A 154 25.37 -6.42 1.78
CA ASP A 154 24.66 -5.39 2.54
C ASP A 154 23.18 -5.28 2.10
N THR A 155 22.79 -5.95 1.02
CA THR A 155 21.39 -6.04 0.58
C THR A 155 20.65 -7.04 1.43
N LYS A 156 19.64 -6.59 2.15
CA LYS A 156 18.86 -7.43 3.09
C LYS A 156 17.37 -7.45 2.83
N MET A 157 16.89 -6.55 1.98
CA MET A 157 15.46 -6.43 1.70
C MET A 157 15.22 -6.14 0.23
N LEU A 158 14.19 -6.75 -0.32
CA LEU A 158 13.60 -6.40 -1.60
C LEU A 158 12.21 -5.83 -1.34
N PHE A 159 11.96 -4.61 -1.80
CA PHE A 159 10.60 -4.12 -1.95
C PHE A 159 10.05 -4.52 -3.30
N PHE A 160 8.91 -5.18 -3.30
CA PHE A 160 8.26 -5.66 -4.52
C PHE A 160 6.79 -5.24 -4.54
N CYS A 161 6.43 -4.43 -5.52
CA CYS A 161 5.07 -3.94 -5.71
C CYS A 161 4.37 -4.75 -6.81
N ASN A 162 3.38 -5.55 -6.45
CA ASN A 162 2.61 -6.36 -7.39
C ASN A 162 1.11 -6.36 -7.04
N PRO A 163 0.20 -5.92 -7.91
CA PRO A 163 0.43 -5.25 -9.21
C PRO A 163 1.30 -4.01 -9.10
N HIS A 164 2.16 -3.78 -10.09
CA HIS A 164 3.18 -2.74 -10.02
C HIS A 164 2.59 -1.33 -10.19
N ASN A 165 2.93 -0.41 -9.30
CA ASN A 165 2.58 1.00 -9.38
C ASN A 165 3.86 1.86 -9.53
N PRO A 166 4.04 2.65 -10.60
CA PRO A 166 3.03 3.04 -11.60
C PRO A 166 2.98 2.19 -12.88
N GLY A 167 3.85 1.21 -13.04
CA GLY A 167 4.03 0.48 -14.31
C GLY A 167 2.82 -0.35 -14.78
N GLY A 168 1.86 -0.64 -13.90
CA GLY A 168 0.63 -1.38 -14.24
C GLY A 168 0.83 -2.87 -14.51
N THR A 169 2.05 -3.37 -14.42
CA THR A 169 2.35 -4.79 -14.65
C THR A 169 1.90 -5.65 -13.47
N VAL A 170 1.23 -6.76 -13.79
CA VAL A 170 1.07 -7.89 -12.89
C VAL A 170 2.17 -8.88 -13.21
N PHE A 171 3.08 -9.05 -12.27
CA PHE A 171 4.13 -10.07 -12.36
C PHE A 171 3.55 -11.44 -11.98
N ASN A 172 3.93 -12.47 -12.71
CA ASN A 172 3.47 -13.84 -12.51
C ASN A 172 4.54 -14.64 -11.77
#